data_ea97dd11d378795ca26666067d0ad4de
#
_entry.id   ea97dd11d378795ca26666067d0ad4de
#
_cell.length_a   1.000
_cell.length_b   1.000
_cell.length_c   1.000
_cell.angle_alpha   90.00
_cell.angle_beta   90.00
_cell.angle_gamma   90.00
#
_symmetry.space_group_name_H-M   'P 1'
#
loop_
_entity.id
_entity.type
_entity.pdbx_description
1 polymer ?
#
loop_
_entity_poly.entity_id
_entity_poly.type
_entity_poly.pdbx_seq_one_letter_code
_entity_poly.pdbx_strand_id
1 'polypeptide(L)'
;MQLKNNFYKVFDNIITKNDQNKFLEELYNVEFPWYLQKTTTAITETNTAIKDNLCCDTIGLVHVVYDEEKGPNSPLYHPIFNTLNNFLQENNLQLDKLLRIKSNLVFKNVENSEKYHTPHIDNEENHYTLLYYVNDSDGPTYLFDNKFDGTKQNLTVIEKINPKKGRAILFDGHYYHASSNPIINDYRLVINYNFKTKTKVDFSIL
;
A
#
# COMPACT_ATOMS: atom_id res chain seq x y z
N MET A 1 -25.12 -13.66 -9.44
CA MET A 1 -24.35 -14.16 -8.29
C MET A 1 -22.93 -13.58 -8.44
N GLN A 2 -22.63 -12.45 -7.80
CA GLN A 2 -21.30 -11.87 -7.85
C GLN A 2 -20.37 -12.82 -7.10
N LEU A 3 -19.37 -13.36 -7.80
CA LEU A 3 -18.21 -13.98 -7.16
C LEU A 3 -17.59 -12.90 -6.26
N LYS A 4 -17.69 -13.03 -4.94
CA LYS A 4 -16.89 -12.24 -4.02
C LYS A 4 -15.44 -12.52 -4.39
N ASN A 5 -14.76 -11.53 -4.94
CA ASN A 5 -13.34 -11.62 -5.26
C ASN A 5 -12.56 -11.74 -3.93
N ASN A 6 -12.27 -12.99 -3.54
CA ASN A 6 -11.51 -13.28 -2.33
C ASN A 6 -10.01 -13.10 -2.58
N PHE A 7 -9.55 -11.89 -2.86
CA PHE A 7 -8.14 -11.61 -3.03
C PHE A 7 -7.62 -10.50 -2.09
N TYR A 8 -8.50 -9.93 -1.25
CA TYR A 8 -8.14 -8.94 -0.27
C TYR A 8 -8.96 -9.07 1.02
N LYS A 9 -8.42 -8.52 2.10
CA LYS A 9 -9.13 -8.36 3.38
C LYS A 9 -8.68 -7.09 4.10
N VAL A 10 -9.62 -6.44 4.76
CA VAL A 10 -9.40 -5.21 5.55
C VAL A 10 -9.39 -5.57 7.04
N PHE A 11 -8.42 -5.03 7.76
CA PHE A 11 -8.23 -5.21 9.19
C PHE A 11 -8.16 -3.85 9.87
N ASP A 12 -8.85 -3.67 10.98
CA ASP A 12 -8.75 -2.46 11.80
C ASP A 12 -7.92 -2.73 13.06
N ASN A 13 -7.10 -1.74 13.45
CA ASN A 13 -6.30 -1.77 14.68
C ASN A 13 -5.32 -2.96 14.77
N ILE A 14 -4.56 -3.21 13.68
CA ILE A 14 -3.56 -4.29 13.64
C ILE A 14 -2.37 -4.07 14.59
N ILE A 15 -2.24 -2.88 15.19
CA ILE A 15 -1.30 -2.54 16.25
C ILE A 15 -2.00 -1.72 17.32
N THR A 16 -1.39 -1.63 18.51
CA THR A 16 -1.94 -0.88 19.64
C THR A 16 -2.07 0.62 19.31
N LYS A 17 -3.00 1.32 19.95
CA LYS A 17 -3.15 2.79 19.77
C LYS A 17 -1.88 3.55 20.11
N ASN A 18 -1.09 3.06 21.08
CA ASN A 18 0.18 3.66 21.44
C ASN A 18 1.19 3.56 20.29
N ASP A 19 1.28 2.39 19.63
CA ASP A 19 2.19 2.20 18.49
C ASP A 19 1.71 2.95 17.25
N GLN A 20 0.39 3.05 17.05
CA GLN A 20 -0.19 3.92 16.02
C GLN A 20 0.24 5.38 16.19
N ASN A 21 0.24 5.89 17.42
CA ASN A 21 0.68 7.26 17.73
C ASN A 21 2.19 7.42 17.48
N LYS A 22 3.01 6.49 17.95
CA LYS A 22 4.46 6.50 17.73
C LYS A 22 4.80 6.52 16.24
N PHE A 23 4.16 5.68 15.41
CA PHE A 23 4.42 5.68 13.98
C PHE A 23 4.06 7.01 13.33
N LEU A 24 2.93 7.61 13.74
CA LEU A 24 2.56 8.92 13.23
C LEU A 24 3.58 9.99 13.64
N GLU A 25 3.99 10.03 14.90
CA GLU A 25 4.97 11.00 15.43
C GLU A 25 6.33 10.86 14.73
N GLU A 26 6.85 9.64 14.60
CA GLU A 26 8.15 9.38 13.98
C GLU A 26 8.17 9.67 12.47
N LEU A 27 7.14 9.24 11.74
CA LEU A 27 7.05 9.44 10.29
C LEU A 27 6.65 10.87 9.91
N TYR A 28 6.02 11.63 10.80
CA TYR A 28 5.66 13.03 10.58
C TYR A 28 6.67 14.01 11.21
N ASN A 29 7.77 13.49 11.72
CA ASN A 29 8.85 14.30 12.29
C ASN A 29 9.60 15.03 11.16
N VAL A 30 9.99 16.29 11.41
CA VAL A 30 10.77 17.11 10.48
C VAL A 30 12.16 16.55 10.18
N GLU A 31 12.70 15.74 11.07
CA GLU A 31 14.00 15.08 10.89
C GLU A 31 13.90 13.73 10.17
N PHE A 32 12.67 13.23 9.90
CA PHE A 32 12.50 11.97 9.17
C PHE A 32 12.93 12.13 7.71
N PRO A 33 13.80 11.26 7.19
CA PRO A 33 14.41 11.43 5.87
C PRO A 33 13.47 11.09 4.72
N TRP A 34 12.59 12.01 4.37
CA TRP A 34 11.72 11.91 3.21
C TRP A 34 12.46 12.29 1.92
N TYR A 35 12.23 11.52 0.87
CA TYR A 35 12.78 11.76 -0.46
C TYR A 35 11.67 12.11 -1.43
N LEU A 36 11.92 13.12 -2.29
CA LEU A 36 10.97 13.56 -3.29
C LEU A 36 10.74 12.46 -4.35
N GLN A 37 9.50 12.09 -4.53
CA GLN A 37 9.05 11.25 -5.64
C GLN A 37 8.28 12.11 -6.64
N LYS A 38 8.79 12.22 -7.88
CA LYS A 38 8.24 13.10 -8.91
C LYS A 38 6.85 12.67 -9.40
N THR A 39 6.55 11.37 -9.30
CA THR A 39 5.25 10.78 -9.64
C THR A 39 4.88 9.76 -8.57
N THR A 40 3.62 9.71 -8.17
CA THR A 40 3.14 8.76 -7.15
C THR A 40 3.27 7.30 -7.59
N THR A 41 3.22 7.05 -8.88
CA THR A 41 3.48 5.73 -9.46
C THR A 41 4.81 5.76 -10.23
N ALA A 42 5.73 4.86 -9.88
CA ALA A 42 6.92 4.63 -10.69
C ALA A 42 6.48 3.91 -11.98
N ILE A 43 6.44 4.64 -13.07
CA ILE A 43 6.02 4.09 -14.37
C ILE A 43 7.15 3.21 -14.90
N THR A 44 6.96 1.91 -14.82
CA THR A 44 7.64 0.94 -15.69
C THR A 44 6.68 0.58 -16.81
N GLU A 45 7.19 0.29 -18.00
CA GLU A 45 6.32 -0.05 -19.14
C GLU A 45 5.55 -1.35 -18.91
N THR A 46 6.01 -2.18 -17.96
CA THR A 46 5.55 -3.55 -17.76
C THR A 46 4.54 -3.70 -16.63
N ASN A 47 4.56 -2.85 -15.61
CA ASN A 47 3.77 -3.06 -14.39
C ASN A 47 2.60 -2.09 -14.19
N THR A 48 2.27 -1.30 -15.20
CA THR A 48 1.15 -0.35 -15.17
C THR A 48 0.06 -0.71 -16.16
N ALA A 49 -1.20 -0.45 -15.77
CA ALA A 49 -2.34 -0.52 -16.67
C ALA A 49 -2.35 0.64 -17.69
N ILE A 50 -3.24 0.55 -18.68
CA ILE A 50 -3.50 1.67 -19.57
C ILE A 50 -4.10 2.82 -18.75
N LYS A 51 -3.50 4.02 -18.87
CA LYS A 51 -4.03 5.23 -18.24
C LYS A 51 -5.39 5.57 -18.86
N ASP A 52 -6.35 5.83 -18.01
CA ASP A 52 -7.64 6.39 -18.38
C ASP A 52 -7.75 7.87 -17.97
N ASN A 53 -8.91 8.48 -18.20
CA ASN A 53 -9.16 9.90 -17.89
C ASN A 53 -9.21 10.18 -16.36
N LEU A 54 -9.24 9.15 -15.52
CA LEU A 54 -9.26 9.25 -14.07
C LEU A 54 -7.85 9.16 -13.47
N CYS A 55 -6.84 8.79 -14.26
CA CYS A 55 -5.45 8.71 -13.81
C CYS A 55 -4.84 10.10 -13.63
N CYS A 56 -4.36 10.39 -12.42
CA CYS A 56 -3.79 11.70 -12.07
C CYS A 56 -2.62 11.54 -11.08
N ASP A 57 -1.45 11.17 -11.59
CA ASP A 57 -0.24 11.07 -10.74
C ASP A 57 0.23 12.45 -10.28
N THR A 58 0.68 12.52 -9.04
CA THR A 58 1.16 13.76 -8.39
C THR A 58 2.55 13.58 -7.79
N ILE A 59 3.12 14.66 -7.33
CA ILE A 59 4.33 14.63 -6.50
C ILE A 59 3.98 14.05 -5.13
N GLY A 60 4.87 13.25 -4.57
CA GLY A 60 4.77 12.72 -3.22
C GLY A 60 6.13 12.61 -2.55
N LEU A 61 6.14 12.12 -1.34
CA LEU A 61 7.35 11.79 -0.60
C LEU A 61 7.42 10.28 -0.34
N VAL A 62 8.62 9.74 -0.33
CA VAL A 62 8.88 8.33 -0.13
C VAL A 62 10.06 8.12 0.80
N HIS A 63 10.00 7.08 1.62
CA HIS A 63 11.13 6.56 2.37
C HIS A 63 11.15 5.04 2.26
N VAL A 64 12.21 4.49 1.69
CA VAL A 64 12.43 3.05 1.61
C VAL A 64 13.00 2.59 2.96
N VAL A 65 12.19 1.83 3.71
CA VAL A 65 12.55 1.30 5.02
C VAL A 65 13.42 0.04 4.89
N TYR A 66 13.09 -0.78 3.90
CA TYR A 66 13.78 -2.02 3.55
C TYR A 66 13.67 -2.31 2.06
N ASP A 67 14.73 -2.81 1.50
CA ASP A 67 14.81 -3.30 0.13
C ASP A 67 15.57 -4.63 0.14
N GLU A 68 15.13 -5.64 -0.62
CA GLU A 68 15.73 -6.97 -0.57
C GLU A 68 17.19 -7.03 -1.01
N GLU A 69 17.60 -6.13 -1.91
CA GLU A 69 18.98 -6.06 -2.40
C GLU A 69 19.91 -5.30 -1.45
N LYS A 70 19.38 -4.26 -0.77
CA LYS A 70 20.15 -3.32 0.05
C LYS A 70 20.03 -3.58 1.54
N GLY A 71 19.00 -4.32 1.96
CA GLY A 71 18.69 -4.56 3.36
C GLY A 71 17.99 -3.38 4.06
N PRO A 72 18.05 -3.34 5.40
CA PRO A 72 17.47 -2.26 6.20
C PRO A 72 18.10 -0.89 5.88
N ASN A 73 17.26 0.12 5.67
CA ASN A 73 17.68 1.49 5.30
C ASN A 73 16.99 2.58 6.16
N SER A 74 16.48 2.21 7.32
CA SER A 74 15.76 3.13 8.21
C SER A 74 16.01 2.80 9.68
N PRO A 75 16.13 3.79 10.57
CA PRO A 75 16.10 3.56 12.01
C PRO A 75 14.78 2.94 12.48
N LEU A 76 13.69 3.12 11.73
CA LEU A 76 12.38 2.53 12.03
C LEU A 76 12.19 1.11 11.45
N TYR A 77 13.25 0.51 10.88
CA TYR A 77 13.12 -0.84 10.29
C TYR A 77 12.56 -1.86 11.28
N HIS A 78 13.15 -1.98 12.46
CA HIS A 78 12.74 -3.00 13.42
C HIS A 78 11.28 -2.84 13.90
N PRO A 79 10.80 -1.69 14.38
CA PRO A 79 9.42 -1.55 14.81
C PRO A 79 8.43 -1.75 13.65
N ILE A 80 8.76 -1.27 12.45
CA ILE A 80 7.90 -1.45 11.26
C ILE A 80 7.89 -2.92 10.82
N PHE A 81 9.03 -3.60 10.76
CA PHE A 81 9.09 -5.03 10.43
C PHE A 81 8.35 -5.90 11.46
N ASN A 82 8.49 -5.60 12.76
CA ASN A 82 7.77 -6.32 13.80
C ASN A 82 6.25 -6.22 13.65
N THR A 83 5.73 -5.10 13.13
CA THR A 83 4.30 -4.98 12.81
C THR A 83 3.86 -6.03 11.79
N LEU A 84 4.61 -6.20 10.70
CA LEU A 84 4.33 -7.25 9.71
C LEU A 84 4.42 -8.64 10.34
N ASN A 85 5.49 -8.91 11.07
CA ASN A 85 5.74 -10.23 11.66
C ASN A 85 4.63 -10.62 12.66
N ASN A 86 4.22 -9.72 13.53
CA ASN A 86 3.13 -9.94 14.48
C ASN A 86 1.80 -10.16 13.74
N PHE A 87 1.49 -9.32 12.74
CA PHE A 87 0.30 -9.47 11.93
C PHE A 87 0.23 -10.85 11.25
N LEU A 88 1.35 -11.32 10.69
CA LEU A 88 1.41 -12.65 10.06
C LEU A 88 1.18 -13.76 11.09
N GLN A 89 1.83 -13.68 12.27
CA GLN A 89 1.66 -14.66 13.35
C GLN A 89 0.21 -14.73 13.84
N GLU A 90 -0.44 -13.60 14.08
CA GLU A 90 -1.83 -13.52 14.52
C GLU A 90 -2.83 -14.11 13.50
N ASN A 91 -2.46 -14.10 12.23
CA ASN A 91 -3.27 -14.67 11.14
C ASN A 91 -2.79 -16.06 10.69
N ASN A 92 -1.91 -16.74 11.47
CA ASN A 92 -1.35 -18.06 11.16
C ASN A 92 -0.61 -18.12 9.81
N LEU A 93 -0.02 -17.02 9.40
CA LEU A 93 0.79 -16.91 8.19
C LEU A 93 2.28 -16.94 8.56
N GLN A 94 3.10 -17.51 7.69
CA GLN A 94 4.55 -17.54 7.88
C GLN A 94 5.23 -16.77 6.75
N LEU A 95 6.08 -15.81 7.13
CA LEU A 95 6.93 -15.09 6.18
C LEU A 95 7.88 -16.08 5.49
N ASP A 96 7.93 -16.05 4.17
CA ASP A 96 8.95 -16.70 3.36
C ASP A 96 10.06 -15.71 2.99
N LYS A 97 9.67 -14.59 2.37
CA LYS A 97 10.61 -13.56 1.91
C LYS A 97 10.01 -12.16 2.06
N LEU A 98 10.78 -11.25 2.64
CA LEU A 98 10.47 -9.82 2.61
C LEU A 98 11.11 -9.22 1.34
N LEU A 99 10.29 -8.57 0.51
CA LEU A 99 10.75 -7.94 -0.73
C LEU A 99 11.06 -6.46 -0.51
N ARG A 100 10.09 -5.73 0.08
CA ARG A 100 10.22 -4.28 0.29
C ARG A 100 9.34 -3.79 1.41
N ILE A 101 9.80 -2.78 2.13
CA ILE A 101 8.98 -1.93 2.99
C ILE A 101 9.21 -0.47 2.59
N LYS A 102 8.13 0.24 2.28
CA LYS A 102 8.18 1.62 1.84
C LYS A 102 7.10 2.46 2.51
N SER A 103 7.48 3.60 3.10
CA SER A 103 6.53 4.62 3.54
C SER A 103 6.27 5.60 2.40
N ASN A 104 5.01 5.97 2.19
CA ASN A 104 4.60 6.93 1.16
C ASN A 104 3.72 8.00 1.79
N LEU A 105 3.99 9.25 1.44
CA LEU A 105 3.19 10.40 1.82
C LEU A 105 2.77 11.14 0.55
N VAL A 106 1.46 11.34 0.38
CA VAL A 106 0.88 12.17 -0.67
C VAL A 106 0.07 13.29 -0.05
N PHE A 107 0.14 14.46 -0.68
CA PHE A 107 -0.47 15.68 -0.19
C PHE A 107 -1.87 15.88 -0.75
N LYS A 108 -2.62 16.75 -0.09
CA LYS A 108 -3.91 17.25 -0.55
C LYS A 108 -3.85 17.77 -1.97
N ASN A 109 -4.81 17.36 -2.80
CA ASN A 109 -5.00 17.92 -4.13
C ASN A 109 -6.48 17.92 -4.49
N VAL A 110 -7.13 19.07 -4.33
CA VAL A 110 -8.58 19.24 -4.56
C VAL A 110 -8.99 19.08 -6.03
N GLU A 111 -8.05 19.25 -6.97
CA GLU A 111 -8.31 19.05 -8.40
C GLU A 111 -8.42 17.56 -8.78
N ASN A 112 -8.01 16.66 -7.87
CA ASN A 112 -8.03 15.22 -8.07
C ASN A 112 -9.24 14.54 -7.43
N SER A 113 -10.32 15.27 -7.21
CA SER A 113 -11.59 14.69 -6.76
C SER A 113 -12.04 13.57 -7.72
N GLU A 114 -12.42 12.41 -7.16
CA GLU A 114 -12.84 11.21 -7.90
C GLU A 114 -11.76 10.59 -8.83
N LYS A 115 -10.51 11.05 -8.74
CA LYS A 115 -9.39 10.54 -9.50
C LYS A 115 -8.50 9.62 -8.65
N TYR A 116 -7.69 8.81 -9.32
CA TYR A 116 -6.68 7.95 -8.72
C TYR A 116 -5.34 8.04 -9.46
N HIS A 117 -4.27 7.67 -8.79
CA HIS A 117 -2.96 7.56 -9.43
C HIS A 117 -2.95 6.38 -10.40
N THR A 118 -1.99 6.33 -11.31
CA THR A 118 -1.92 5.25 -12.30
C THR A 118 -1.95 3.87 -11.63
N PRO A 119 -2.93 3.01 -11.99
CA PRO A 119 -3.01 1.65 -11.47
C PRO A 119 -1.75 0.84 -11.84
N HIS A 120 -1.23 0.11 -10.86
CA HIS A 120 0.00 -0.66 -11.00
C HIS A 120 0.02 -1.87 -10.08
N ILE A 121 0.99 -2.73 -10.27
CA ILE A 121 1.44 -3.73 -9.32
C ILE A 121 2.81 -3.31 -8.76
N ASP A 122 3.12 -3.70 -7.53
CA ASP A 122 4.37 -3.31 -6.88
C ASP A 122 5.59 -4.13 -7.33
N ASN A 123 5.36 -5.38 -7.74
CA ASN A 123 6.39 -6.32 -8.16
C ASN A 123 5.78 -7.34 -9.11
N GLU A 124 6.54 -7.77 -10.14
CA GLU A 124 6.10 -8.78 -11.10
C GLU A 124 6.18 -10.22 -10.53
N GLU A 125 6.98 -10.44 -9.48
CA GLU A 125 6.98 -11.70 -8.77
C GLU A 125 5.72 -11.86 -7.92
N ASN A 126 5.24 -13.11 -7.78
CA ASN A 126 4.12 -13.42 -6.90
C ASN A 126 4.42 -12.95 -5.47
N HIS A 127 3.57 -12.07 -4.95
CA HIS A 127 3.72 -11.48 -3.63
C HIS A 127 2.37 -11.09 -3.03
N TYR A 128 2.38 -10.79 -1.74
CA TYR A 128 1.28 -10.12 -1.05
C TYR A 128 1.69 -8.71 -0.68
N THR A 129 0.70 -7.84 -0.63
CA THR A 129 0.85 -6.48 -0.13
C THR A 129 0.04 -6.32 1.15
N LEU A 130 0.70 -5.88 2.23
CA LEU A 130 0.03 -5.34 3.41
C LEU A 130 0.21 -3.82 3.37
N LEU A 131 -0.88 -3.08 3.16
CA LEU A 131 -0.88 -1.63 3.15
C LEU A 131 -1.47 -1.12 4.48
N TYR A 132 -0.63 -0.52 5.32
CA TYR A 132 -1.02 0.02 6.61
C TYR A 132 -1.22 1.55 6.54
N TYR A 133 -2.36 2.05 7.02
CA TYR A 133 -2.66 3.47 7.10
C TYR A 133 -2.20 4.05 8.42
N VAL A 134 -1.29 5.03 8.36
CA VAL A 134 -0.69 5.69 9.53
C VAL A 134 -1.59 6.80 10.08
N ASN A 135 -2.40 7.42 9.22
CA ASN A 135 -3.34 8.47 9.60
C ASN A 135 -4.73 8.26 8.98
N ASP A 136 -5.72 8.95 9.51
CA ASP A 136 -7.01 9.12 8.87
C ASP A 136 -6.86 10.03 7.65
N SER A 137 -7.47 9.65 6.53
CA SER A 137 -7.45 10.45 5.30
C SER A 137 -8.64 10.10 4.42
N ASP A 138 -9.00 11.01 3.54
CA ASP A 138 -10.06 10.83 2.54
C ASP A 138 -9.54 10.50 1.14
N GLY A 139 -8.22 10.22 1.01
CA GLY A 139 -7.62 9.71 -0.23
C GLY A 139 -7.64 8.17 -0.26
N PRO A 140 -8.65 7.51 -0.87
CA PRO A 140 -8.81 6.06 -0.80
C PRO A 140 -7.73 5.29 -1.56
N THR A 141 -7.61 4.00 -1.24
CA THR A 141 -6.96 3.01 -2.09
C THR A 141 -8.02 2.36 -2.96
N TYR A 142 -7.75 2.29 -4.25
CA TYR A 142 -8.59 1.62 -5.24
C TYR A 142 -8.02 0.24 -5.54
N LEU A 143 -8.89 -0.78 -5.55
CA LEU A 143 -8.57 -2.12 -6.02
C LEU A 143 -9.34 -2.39 -7.30
N PHE A 144 -8.70 -3.09 -8.24
CA PHE A 144 -9.25 -3.38 -9.56
C PHE A 144 -9.50 -4.89 -9.75
N ASP A 145 -10.31 -5.22 -10.75
CA ASP A 145 -10.80 -6.56 -11.01
C ASP A 145 -9.79 -7.51 -11.64
N ASN A 146 -8.72 -7.00 -12.23
CA ASN A 146 -7.78 -7.79 -13.03
C ASN A 146 -6.44 -8.02 -12.32
N LYS A 147 -5.89 -9.20 -12.53
CA LYS A 147 -4.48 -9.49 -12.26
C LYS A 147 -3.61 -9.04 -13.42
N PHE A 148 -2.38 -8.66 -13.10
CA PHE A 148 -1.34 -8.45 -14.08
C PHE A 148 -1.02 -9.78 -14.81
N ASP A 149 -1.00 -9.73 -16.13
CA ASP A 149 -0.70 -10.85 -17.02
C ASP A 149 0.43 -10.55 -18.03
N GLY A 150 1.19 -9.48 -17.78
CA GLY A 150 2.25 -9.00 -18.69
C GLY A 150 1.75 -8.07 -19.79
N THR A 151 0.45 -7.78 -19.84
CA THR A 151 -0.15 -6.88 -20.86
C THR A 151 -0.80 -5.66 -20.21
N LYS A 152 -0.97 -4.60 -21.00
CA LYS A 152 -1.76 -3.44 -20.57
C LYS A 152 -3.24 -3.75 -20.67
N GLN A 153 -3.97 -3.53 -19.58
CA GLN A 153 -5.38 -3.89 -19.44
C GLN A 153 -6.24 -2.66 -19.15
N ASN A 154 -7.50 -2.69 -19.63
CA ASN A 154 -8.54 -1.80 -19.13
C ASN A 154 -9.06 -2.37 -17.81
N LEU A 155 -9.13 -1.55 -16.79
CA LEU A 155 -9.44 -1.96 -15.42
C LEU A 155 -10.78 -1.40 -14.97
N THR A 156 -11.49 -2.18 -14.14
CA THR A 156 -12.70 -1.74 -13.45
C THR A 156 -12.43 -1.66 -11.96
N VAL A 157 -12.75 -0.54 -11.33
CA VAL A 157 -12.69 -0.40 -9.88
C VAL A 157 -13.74 -1.30 -9.24
N ILE A 158 -13.31 -2.18 -8.35
CA ILE A 158 -14.20 -3.07 -7.61
C ILE A 158 -14.33 -2.68 -6.13
N GLU A 159 -13.36 -1.93 -5.60
CA GLU A 159 -13.40 -1.51 -4.20
C GLU A 159 -12.67 -0.17 -4.01
N LYS A 160 -13.20 0.65 -3.09
CA LYS A 160 -12.58 1.87 -2.58
C LYS A 160 -12.42 1.75 -1.07
N ILE A 161 -11.19 1.73 -0.57
CA ILE A 161 -10.92 1.55 0.84
C ILE A 161 -10.38 2.86 1.43
N ASN A 162 -11.18 3.48 2.31
CA ASN A 162 -10.80 4.72 2.94
C ASN A 162 -9.73 4.50 4.01
N PRO A 163 -8.66 5.31 4.01
CA PRO A 163 -7.67 5.33 5.07
C PRO A 163 -8.31 5.60 6.43
N LYS A 164 -7.93 4.78 7.40
CA LYS A 164 -8.26 4.97 8.81
C LYS A 164 -7.02 4.61 9.61
N LYS A 165 -6.64 5.46 10.54
CA LYS A 165 -5.47 5.21 11.40
C LYS A 165 -5.55 3.84 12.07
N GLY A 166 -4.52 3.02 11.91
CA GLY A 166 -4.48 1.66 12.42
C GLY A 166 -5.13 0.60 11.52
N ARG A 167 -5.75 0.98 10.42
CA ARG A 167 -6.28 0.06 9.40
C ARG A 167 -5.18 -0.48 8.51
N ALA A 168 -5.31 -1.73 8.09
CA ALA A 168 -4.50 -2.31 7.03
C ALA A 168 -5.36 -3.05 6.00
N ILE A 169 -4.84 -3.16 4.79
CA ILE A 169 -5.39 -4.00 3.73
C ILE A 169 -4.33 -5.03 3.38
N LEU A 170 -4.67 -6.31 3.50
CA LEU A 170 -3.89 -7.40 2.92
C LEU A 170 -4.51 -7.79 1.58
N PHE A 171 -3.72 -7.87 0.52
CA PHE A 171 -4.21 -8.30 -0.80
C PHE A 171 -3.14 -9.06 -1.60
N ASP A 172 -3.58 -9.85 -2.58
CA ASP A 172 -2.71 -10.48 -3.57
C ASP A 172 -2.11 -9.38 -4.45
N GLY A 173 -0.80 -9.16 -4.34
CA GLY A 173 -0.07 -8.06 -4.97
C GLY A 173 -0.05 -8.07 -6.49
N HIS A 174 -0.49 -9.15 -7.12
CA HIS A 174 -0.68 -9.22 -8.57
C HIS A 174 -1.97 -8.57 -9.08
N TYR A 175 -2.92 -8.20 -8.19
CA TYR A 175 -4.03 -7.37 -8.60
C TYR A 175 -3.61 -5.90 -8.70
N TYR A 176 -4.09 -5.24 -9.74
CA TYR A 176 -3.88 -3.81 -9.90
C TYR A 176 -4.50 -3.04 -8.73
N HIS A 177 -3.76 -2.06 -8.27
CA HIS A 177 -4.22 -1.13 -7.24
C HIS A 177 -3.71 0.29 -7.53
N ALA A 178 -4.36 1.28 -6.93
CA ALA A 178 -3.96 2.67 -7.01
C ALA A 178 -4.24 3.40 -5.71
N SER A 179 -3.42 4.38 -5.39
CA SER A 179 -3.71 5.37 -4.35
C SER A 179 -4.39 6.60 -4.96
N SER A 180 -4.84 7.53 -4.12
CA SER A 180 -5.32 8.84 -4.53
C SER A 180 -4.88 9.91 -3.54
N ASN A 181 -4.96 11.17 -3.97
CA ASN A 181 -4.75 12.30 -3.08
C ASN A 181 -5.97 12.49 -2.17
N PRO A 182 -5.77 12.92 -0.92
CA PRO A 182 -6.86 13.47 -0.13
C PRO A 182 -7.34 14.81 -0.72
N ILE A 183 -8.61 15.12 -0.54
CA ILE A 183 -9.22 16.39 -0.98
C ILE A 183 -9.65 17.27 0.21
N ILE A 184 -9.83 16.67 1.39
CA ILE A 184 -10.16 17.35 2.66
C ILE A 184 -8.95 17.36 3.60
N ASN A 185 -8.40 16.17 3.89
CA ASN A 185 -7.24 16.03 4.76
C ASN A 185 -5.96 16.54 4.08
N ASP A 186 -5.01 17.07 4.85
CA ASP A 186 -3.80 17.68 4.29
C ASP A 186 -2.85 16.66 3.65
N TYR A 187 -2.85 15.42 4.15
CA TYR A 187 -1.99 14.34 3.63
C TYR A 187 -2.58 12.95 3.87
N ARG A 188 -2.04 12.00 3.15
CA ARG A 188 -2.24 10.55 3.30
C ARG A 188 -0.90 9.89 3.47
N LEU A 189 -0.70 9.19 4.59
CA LEU A 189 0.54 8.53 4.97
C LEU A 189 0.30 7.03 5.16
N VAL A 190 1.08 6.21 4.49
CA VAL A 190 0.98 4.75 4.54
C VAL A 190 2.35 4.08 4.67
N ILE A 191 2.34 2.85 5.19
CA ILE A 191 3.47 1.92 5.10
C ILE A 191 3.02 0.75 4.22
N ASN A 192 3.77 0.49 3.16
CA ASN A 192 3.52 -0.58 2.19
C ASN A 192 4.57 -1.68 2.37
N TYR A 193 4.11 -2.90 2.67
CA TYR A 193 4.93 -4.10 2.81
C TYR A 193 4.66 -5.03 1.63
N ASN A 194 5.71 -5.39 0.89
CA ASN A 194 5.64 -6.41 -0.15
C ASN A 194 6.43 -7.65 0.31
N PHE A 195 5.79 -8.81 0.32
CA PHE A 195 6.37 -10.02 0.89
C PHE A 195 5.77 -11.29 0.28
N LYS A 196 6.46 -12.42 0.53
CA LYS A 196 5.96 -13.76 0.21
C LYS A 196 5.71 -14.54 1.49
N THR A 197 4.73 -15.43 1.45
CA THR A 197 4.43 -16.38 2.54
C THR A 197 4.76 -17.79 2.11
N LYS A 198 5.13 -18.67 3.06
CA LYS A 198 5.44 -20.08 2.78
C LYS A 198 4.27 -20.85 2.21
N THR A 199 3.05 -20.47 2.59
CA THR A 199 1.81 -21.06 2.07
C THR A 199 0.96 -19.96 1.41
N LYS A 200 0.13 -20.34 0.45
CA LYS A 200 -0.80 -19.40 -0.18
C LYS A 200 -1.79 -18.88 0.85
N VAL A 201 -2.02 -17.56 0.82
CA VAL A 201 -3.02 -16.91 1.67
C VAL A 201 -4.43 -17.28 1.17
N ASP A 202 -5.24 -17.79 2.09
CA ASP A 202 -6.66 -18.02 1.83
C ASP A 202 -7.47 -16.87 2.44
N PHE A 203 -7.89 -15.93 1.63
CA PHE A 203 -8.66 -14.76 2.05
C PHE A 203 -10.08 -15.08 2.53
N SER A 204 -10.53 -16.34 2.38
CA SER A 204 -11.86 -16.74 2.85
C SER A 204 -11.89 -17.07 4.34
N ILE A 205 -10.73 -17.39 4.92
CA ILE A 205 -10.60 -17.82 6.33
C ILE A 205 -9.91 -16.79 7.25
N LEU A 206 -9.32 -15.73 6.69
CA LEU A 206 -8.68 -14.65 7.45
C LEU A 206 -9.67 -13.81 8.27
#